data_3b169a626a7840d879f06c240d517fa4
#
_entry.id   3b169a626a7840d879f06c240d517fa4
#
_cell.length_a   1.000
_cell.length_b   1.000
_cell.length_c   1.000
_cell.angle_alpha   90.00
_cell.angle_beta   90.00
_cell.angle_gamma   90.00
#
_symmetry.space_group_name_H-M   'P 1'
#
loop_
_entity.id
_entity.type
_entity.pdbx_description
1 polymer ?
#
loop_
_entity_poly.entity_id
_entity_poly.type
_entity_poly.pdbx_seq_one_letter_code
_entity_poly.pdbx_strand_id
1 'polypeptide(L)'
;VQERRVSEGQVLAIDGGRARLEIVKAEYGADTSEADVLRAIVQAHPGSPVRKTALIRPAAVSEPRPNLYVFDFGQNFAGWVRLRVQGPRGSTVKLRFAEMLNPDGTIYTANLRRARCTDTYTLRGEGVEVWEPRFTFHGFRYVEVTGYPGRPSNDALTGVVVHSNCGITGQWECSDPMLNRLYKNIVWGQRSNYLEVPTDCPQRDERMGWSGDAQVFVGTGAYCMNIAPFFTAWMRTFHDAQSPEGAYPNVAPKFAGTSPAWGDAGIVCPWTIYLMYGDRRILAEHYEGMKRWIAYLEKRSTGFLRPAEGFGDWLNVGDPTPHEVISTAFYAHSADLLSRIAGVLGKTADEQRYRGLFDNTRRAFTAEFVSDGSDGSRVGTIRGNSQTAYLLALQFDLLPTDLRGPAFKRLVENLQAHNYHLTVGFVGVDHLLPVLSRFGRSDLAWRLLTNRTYPSWLYSVTQGATTIWERWDGWRHDRGFQDPSMNSFNHYAFGACGKWMFSDAAGISADDPGWKRIRVRPRPGGGLAWVRARYESIRGPVGVEWRLEGKRLTVRLTIPANTSARVYVPASSPRGVTEGGREASRSPSVRFVRMLDGYAVFDVGGGSY
;
A
#
# COMPACT_ATOMS: atom_id res chain seq x y z
N VAL A 1 25.97 -6.17 -0.45
CA VAL A 1 25.87 -7.41 0.32
C VAL A 1 26.87 -8.38 -0.28
N GLN A 2 27.97 -8.64 0.44
CA GLN A 2 28.89 -9.70 0.04
C GLN A 2 28.19 -11.04 0.28
N GLU A 3 28.12 -11.90 -0.73
CA GLU A 3 27.61 -13.25 -0.60
C GLU A 3 28.50 -14.03 0.38
N ARG A 4 27.95 -14.36 1.55
CA ARG A 4 28.58 -15.28 2.47
C ARG A 4 28.21 -16.71 2.05
N ARG A 5 29.13 -17.44 1.46
CA ARG A 5 28.93 -18.85 1.14
C ARG A 5 29.42 -19.70 2.30
N VAL A 6 28.46 -20.30 3.04
CA VAL A 6 28.74 -21.46 3.87
C VAL A 6 28.63 -22.68 2.97
N SER A 7 29.71 -23.37 2.69
CA SER A 7 29.73 -24.51 1.77
C SER A 7 29.21 -25.80 2.42
N GLU A 8 29.41 -25.95 3.73
CA GLU A 8 28.93 -27.08 4.53
C GLU A 8 28.70 -26.63 5.97
N GLY A 9 27.56 -26.98 6.54
CA GLY A 9 27.22 -26.71 7.94
C GLY A 9 26.25 -27.71 8.52
N GLN A 10 26.41 -28.06 9.76
CA GLN A 10 25.54 -28.96 10.48
C GLN A 10 24.85 -28.26 11.64
N VAL A 11 23.53 -28.42 11.75
CA VAL A 11 22.78 -27.92 12.91
C VAL A 11 22.98 -28.88 14.09
N LEU A 12 23.66 -28.45 15.14
CA LEU A 12 23.99 -29.27 16.31
C LEU A 12 22.89 -29.29 17.36
N ALA A 13 22.15 -28.18 17.52
CA ALA A 13 21.07 -28.09 18.52
C ALA A 13 20.06 -27.01 18.13
N ILE A 14 18.81 -27.21 18.53
CA ILE A 14 17.75 -26.20 18.47
C ILE A 14 17.21 -26.02 19.89
N ASP A 15 17.34 -24.82 20.45
CA ASP A 15 16.81 -24.46 21.76
C ASP A 15 16.06 -23.13 21.67
N GLY A 16 14.79 -23.11 22.09
CA GLY A 16 13.97 -21.90 22.13
C GLY A 16 13.87 -21.11 20.82
N GLY A 17 13.92 -21.78 19.64
CA GLY A 17 13.89 -21.16 18.33
C GLY A 17 15.25 -20.66 17.84
N ARG A 18 16.34 -20.97 18.53
CA ARG A 18 17.72 -20.73 18.11
C ARG A 18 18.38 -22.05 17.72
N ALA A 19 19.11 -22.06 16.63
CA ALA A 19 19.91 -23.21 16.21
C ALA A 19 21.39 -22.91 16.42
N ARG A 20 22.14 -23.86 17.00
CA ARG A 20 23.59 -23.81 16.96
C ARG A 20 24.07 -24.44 15.66
N LEU A 21 24.79 -23.68 14.88
CA LEU A 21 25.36 -24.11 13.60
C LEU A 21 26.84 -24.40 13.79
N GLU A 22 27.28 -25.60 13.40
CA GLU A 22 28.69 -25.90 13.22
C GLU A 22 29.05 -25.65 11.75
N ILE A 23 30.02 -24.77 11.51
CA ILE A 23 30.51 -24.47 10.18
C ILE A 23 31.70 -25.36 9.92
N VAL A 24 31.48 -26.40 9.11
CA VAL A 24 32.55 -27.37 8.77
C VAL A 24 33.51 -26.78 7.74
N LYS A 25 32.99 -25.97 6.82
CA LYS A 25 33.79 -25.26 5.81
C LYS A 25 33.09 -23.96 5.42
N ALA A 26 33.82 -22.86 5.45
CA ALA A 26 33.30 -21.57 5.00
C ALA A 26 34.36 -20.84 4.17
N GLU A 27 33.91 -20.20 3.07
CA GLU A 27 34.70 -19.24 2.32
C GLU A 27 34.25 -17.84 2.71
N TYR A 28 35.18 -17.02 3.19
CA TYR A 28 34.90 -15.68 3.67
C TYR A 28 35.20 -14.63 2.60
N GLY A 29 34.39 -13.59 2.50
CA GLY A 29 34.77 -12.38 1.80
C GLY A 29 35.95 -11.70 2.50
N ALA A 30 36.72 -10.88 1.79
CA ALA A 30 37.97 -10.28 2.27
C ALA A 30 37.86 -9.55 3.64
N ASP A 31 36.67 -9.10 4.01
CA ASP A 31 36.42 -8.28 5.20
C ASP A 31 35.68 -9.05 6.32
N THR A 32 35.55 -10.39 6.23
CA THR A 32 34.81 -11.18 7.24
C THR A 32 35.77 -12.07 8.01
N SER A 33 35.85 -11.89 9.32
CA SER A 33 36.67 -12.73 10.17
C SER A 33 35.96 -14.05 10.55
N GLU A 34 36.74 -15.09 10.84
CA GLU A 34 36.21 -16.36 11.36
C GLU A 34 35.38 -16.16 12.64
N ALA A 35 35.79 -15.22 13.50
CA ALA A 35 35.07 -14.85 14.70
C ALA A 35 33.66 -14.28 14.44
N ASP A 36 33.46 -13.56 13.32
CA ASP A 36 32.15 -13.02 12.94
C ASP A 36 31.20 -14.13 12.48
N VAL A 37 31.72 -15.13 11.79
CA VAL A 37 30.92 -16.27 11.33
C VAL A 37 30.53 -17.17 12.51
N LEU A 38 31.44 -17.41 13.46
CA LEU A 38 31.18 -18.22 14.68
C LEU A 38 30.18 -17.56 15.64
N ARG A 39 29.94 -16.24 15.51
CA ARG A 39 28.89 -15.50 16.24
C ARG A 39 27.55 -15.49 15.51
N ALA A 40 27.47 -16.00 14.30
CA ALA A 40 26.22 -16.04 13.56
C ALA A 40 25.16 -16.89 14.28
N ILE A 41 23.97 -16.33 14.45
CA ILE A 41 22.83 -17.01 15.05
C ILE A 41 21.86 -17.37 13.93
N VAL A 42 21.55 -18.67 13.79
CA VAL A 42 20.48 -19.12 12.91
C VAL A 42 19.14 -18.93 13.62
N GLN A 43 18.26 -18.15 13.02
CA GLN A 43 16.92 -17.87 13.55
C GLN A 43 15.86 -18.24 12.52
N ALA A 44 14.66 -18.61 13.00
CA ALA A 44 13.51 -18.74 12.12
C ALA A 44 13.19 -17.39 11.46
N HIS A 45 12.95 -17.41 10.16
CA HIS A 45 12.55 -16.20 9.43
C HIS A 45 11.18 -15.73 9.95
N PRO A 46 11.04 -14.46 10.42
CA PRO A 46 9.80 -13.98 11.04
C PRO A 46 8.71 -13.66 10.03
N GLY A 47 9.04 -13.59 8.73
CA GLY A 47 8.15 -13.18 7.66
C GLY A 47 7.22 -14.26 7.16
N SER A 48 6.25 -13.85 6.34
CA SER A 48 5.38 -14.78 5.63
C SER A 48 6.15 -15.49 4.51
N PRO A 49 6.19 -16.83 4.48
CA PRO A 49 6.96 -17.55 3.47
C PRO A 49 6.38 -17.37 2.07
N VAL A 50 7.26 -17.27 1.07
CA VAL A 50 6.85 -17.27 -0.34
C VAL A 50 6.28 -18.63 -0.72
N ARG A 51 5.13 -18.62 -1.40
CA ARG A 51 4.39 -19.84 -1.81
C ARG A 51 3.79 -19.71 -3.20
N LYS A 52 3.58 -20.82 -3.87
CA LYS A 52 2.63 -20.93 -4.97
C LYS A 52 1.23 -20.83 -4.39
N THR A 53 0.51 -19.76 -4.71
CA THR A 53 -0.76 -19.41 -4.02
C THR A 53 -1.99 -19.66 -4.88
N ALA A 54 -1.85 -19.66 -6.21
CA ALA A 54 -2.93 -19.93 -7.14
C ALA A 54 -2.40 -20.44 -8.48
N LEU A 55 -3.27 -21.08 -9.24
CA LEU A 55 -3.06 -21.45 -10.64
C LEU A 55 -4.07 -20.68 -11.50
N ILE A 56 -3.62 -20.09 -12.60
CA ILE A 56 -4.45 -19.35 -13.54
C ILE A 56 -4.35 -20.00 -14.91
N ARG A 57 -5.50 -20.31 -15.53
CA ARG A 57 -5.55 -20.77 -16.92
C ARG A 57 -5.62 -19.56 -17.86
N PRO A 58 -5.02 -19.64 -19.06
CA PRO A 58 -5.22 -18.61 -20.07
C PRO A 58 -6.70 -18.41 -20.39
N ALA A 59 -7.11 -17.17 -20.49
CA ALA A 59 -8.45 -16.79 -20.94
C ALA A 59 -8.57 -16.88 -22.47
N ALA A 60 -7.46 -16.62 -23.19
CA ALA A 60 -7.41 -16.68 -24.65
C ALA A 60 -5.99 -16.99 -25.14
N VAL A 61 -5.90 -17.51 -26.36
CA VAL A 61 -4.67 -17.66 -27.14
C VAL A 61 -4.89 -17.06 -28.52
N SER A 62 -3.98 -16.19 -28.95
CA SER A 62 -3.97 -15.58 -30.28
C SER A 62 -2.69 -15.93 -31.04
N GLU A 63 -2.69 -15.76 -32.36
CA GLU A 63 -1.54 -15.95 -33.24
C GLU A 63 -1.35 -14.68 -34.09
N PRO A 64 -0.77 -13.59 -33.50
CA PRO A 64 -0.58 -12.32 -34.23
C PRO A 64 0.38 -12.44 -35.41
N ARG A 65 1.27 -13.41 -35.42
CA ARG A 65 2.18 -13.74 -36.53
C ARG A 65 2.30 -15.27 -36.69
N PRO A 66 2.59 -15.82 -37.86
CA PRO A 66 2.75 -17.26 -38.05
C PRO A 66 3.75 -17.88 -37.04
N ASN A 67 3.31 -18.93 -36.32
CA ASN A 67 4.07 -19.64 -35.28
C ASN A 67 4.51 -18.78 -34.07
N LEU A 68 3.89 -17.62 -33.85
CA LEU A 68 4.05 -16.79 -32.68
C LEU A 68 2.69 -16.74 -31.97
N TYR A 69 2.61 -17.33 -30.81
CA TYR A 69 1.36 -17.44 -30.03
C TYR A 69 1.43 -16.54 -28.80
N VAL A 70 0.34 -15.82 -28.50
CA VAL A 70 0.23 -14.98 -27.31
C VAL A 70 -0.91 -15.49 -26.44
N PHE A 71 -0.56 -15.89 -25.22
CA PHE A 71 -1.49 -16.34 -24.19
C PHE A 71 -1.88 -15.16 -23.29
N ASP A 72 -3.17 -14.80 -23.22
CA ASP A 72 -3.71 -13.83 -22.27
C ASP A 72 -4.26 -14.56 -21.04
N PHE A 73 -3.69 -14.33 -19.86
CA PHE A 73 -4.17 -14.88 -18.59
C PHE A 73 -5.34 -14.10 -17.99
N GLY A 74 -5.75 -12.98 -18.59
CA GLY A 74 -6.84 -12.13 -18.11
C GLY A 74 -6.53 -11.37 -16.81
N GLN A 75 -5.36 -11.62 -16.21
CA GLN A 75 -4.90 -11.01 -14.96
C GLN A 75 -3.39 -10.79 -15.01
N ASN A 76 -2.93 -9.58 -14.66
CA ASN A 76 -1.52 -9.28 -14.40
C ASN A 76 -1.14 -9.79 -12.99
N PHE A 77 -0.05 -10.56 -12.87
CA PHE A 77 0.39 -11.16 -11.60
C PHE A 77 1.89 -11.45 -11.60
N ALA A 78 2.45 -11.66 -10.40
CA ALA A 78 3.82 -12.16 -10.23
C ALA A 78 3.86 -13.68 -10.15
N GLY A 79 4.83 -14.29 -10.85
CA GLY A 79 5.01 -15.74 -10.87
C GLY A 79 5.71 -16.23 -12.13
N TRP A 80 5.33 -17.38 -12.60
CA TRP A 80 5.83 -18.02 -13.83
C TRP A 80 4.73 -18.85 -14.50
N VAL A 81 5.08 -19.54 -15.59
CA VAL A 81 4.17 -20.52 -16.20
C VAL A 81 4.71 -21.93 -16.07
N ARG A 82 3.78 -22.88 -15.91
CA ARG A 82 4.01 -24.29 -16.14
C ARG A 82 3.76 -24.56 -17.62
N LEU A 83 4.79 -25.04 -18.32
CA LEU A 83 4.72 -25.44 -19.72
C LEU A 83 4.38 -26.93 -19.79
N ARG A 84 3.40 -27.28 -20.65
CA ARG A 84 3.10 -28.67 -21.05
C ARG A 84 3.30 -28.77 -22.56
N VAL A 85 4.21 -29.63 -22.99
CA VAL A 85 4.65 -29.70 -24.39
C VAL A 85 5.01 -31.13 -24.78
N GLN A 86 4.83 -31.44 -26.05
CA GLN A 86 5.32 -32.68 -26.65
C GLN A 86 5.90 -32.39 -28.04
N GLY A 87 7.03 -32.95 -28.35
CA GLY A 87 7.68 -32.76 -29.64
C GLY A 87 9.03 -33.46 -29.77
N PRO A 88 9.72 -33.31 -30.90
CA PRO A 88 11.03 -33.91 -31.14
C PRO A 88 12.09 -33.45 -30.13
N ARG A 89 13.03 -34.35 -29.82
CA ARG A 89 14.20 -34.05 -29.02
C ARG A 89 14.97 -32.87 -29.61
N GLY A 90 15.39 -31.91 -28.74
CA GLY A 90 16.13 -30.74 -29.15
C GLY A 90 15.25 -29.57 -29.62
N SER A 91 13.93 -29.75 -29.79
CA SER A 91 13.02 -28.61 -30.02
C SER A 91 13.10 -27.65 -28.86
N THR A 92 13.15 -26.36 -29.15
CA THR A 92 13.29 -25.32 -28.12
C THR A 92 12.08 -24.40 -28.12
N VAL A 93 11.38 -24.38 -26.98
CA VAL A 93 10.26 -23.46 -26.73
C VAL A 93 10.77 -22.25 -25.96
N LYS A 94 10.49 -21.07 -26.47
CA LYS A 94 10.82 -19.79 -25.83
C LYS A 94 9.56 -19.10 -25.35
N LEU A 95 9.57 -18.67 -24.07
CA LEU A 95 8.49 -18.01 -23.37
C LEU A 95 8.93 -16.58 -23.02
N ARG A 96 8.25 -15.56 -23.53
CA ARG A 96 8.53 -14.14 -23.20
C ARG A 96 7.32 -13.55 -22.50
N PHE A 97 7.56 -12.77 -21.46
CA PHE A 97 6.54 -12.26 -20.54
C PHE A 97 6.34 -10.76 -20.69
N ALA A 98 5.10 -10.31 -20.66
CA ALA A 98 4.76 -8.88 -20.70
C ALA A 98 3.44 -8.57 -19.99
N GLU A 99 3.27 -7.31 -19.61
CA GLU A 99 2.06 -6.81 -18.94
C GLU A 99 0.98 -6.34 -19.92
N MET A 100 1.37 -5.88 -21.10
CA MET A 100 0.51 -5.22 -22.10
C MET A 100 0.81 -5.74 -23.51
N LEU A 101 -0.10 -5.44 -24.45
CA LEU A 101 0.07 -5.72 -25.87
C LEU A 101 0.23 -4.43 -26.66
N ASN A 102 0.98 -4.53 -27.76
CA ASN A 102 0.97 -3.54 -28.83
C ASN A 102 -0.36 -3.62 -29.61
N PRO A 103 -0.71 -2.59 -30.39
CA PRO A 103 -1.92 -2.59 -31.22
C PRO A 103 -2.00 -3.75 -32.25
N ASP A 104 -0.85 -4.30 -32.66
CA ASP A 104 -0.76 -5.46 -33.57
C ASP A 104 -0.94 -6.81 -32.85
N GLY A 105 -1.23 -6.81 -31.56
CA GLY A 105 -1.41 -8.02 -30.74
C GLY A 105 -0.13 -8.69 -30.25
N THR A 106 1.05 -8.17 -30.60
CA THR A 106 2.34 -8.62 -30.03
C THR A 106 2.54 -8.07 -28.63
N ILE A 107 3.42 -8.70 -27.86
CA ILE A 107 3.71 -8.23 -26.49
C ILE A 107 4.45 -6.88 -26.49
N TYR A 108 4.03 -5.97 -25.59
CA TYR A 108 4.74 -4.72 -25.33
C TYR A 108 5.85 -4.95 -24.30
N THR A 109 7.10 -4.75 -24.71
CA THR A 109 8.28 -5.05 -23.88
C THR A 109 9.20 -3.85 -23.62
N ALA A 110 8.90 -2.67 -24.17
CA ALA A 110 9.74 -1.49 -24.00
C ALA A 110 9.87 -1.06 -22.53
N ASN A 111 8.78 -1.21 -21.74
CA ASN A 111 8.76 -0.89 -20.32
C ASN A 111 9.50 -1.90 -19.42
N LEU A 112 9.99 -3.00 -19.96
CA LEU A 112 10.82 -3.97 -19.23
C LEU A 112 12.27 -3.48 -19.08
N ARG A 113 12.64 -2.38 -19.75
CA ARG A 113 14.00 -1.81 -19.75
C ARG A 113 15.03 -2.86 -20.21
N ARG A 114 15.98 -3.28 -19.35
CA ARG A 114 17.00 -4.29 -19.65
C ARG A 114 16.60 -5.72 -19.26
N ALA A 115 15.48 -5.87 -18.55
CA ALA A 115 15.00 -7.20 -18.15
C ALA A 115 14.61 -8.03 -19.38
N ARG A 116 15.22 -9.19 -19.54
CA ARG A 116 14.94 -10.09 -20.68
C ARG A 116 13.57 -10.73 -20.60
N CYS A 117 13.04 -10.97 -19.39
CA CYS A 117 11.76 -11.61 -19.09
C CYS A 117 11.47 -12.78 -20.03
N THR A 118 12.43 -13.73 -20.10
CA THR A 118 12.41 -14.82 -21.08
C THR A 118 12.88 -16.11 -20.44
N ASP A 119 12.08 -17.16 -20.55
CA ASP A 119 12.45 -18.53 -20.20
C ASP A 119 12.57 -19.36 -21.47
N THR A 120 13.41 -20.38 -21.45
CA THR A 120 13.65 -21.27 -22.58
C THR A 120 13.69 -22.71 -22.10
N TYR A 121 12.95 -23.58 -22.78
CA TYR A 121 12.94 -25.01 -22.50
C TYR A 121 13.29 -25.81 -23.74
N THR A 122 14.27 -26.71 -23.64
CA THR A 122 14.63 -27.64 -24.71
C THR A 122 14.11 -29.02 -24.37
N LEU A 123 13.32 -29.61 -25.30
CA LEU A 123 12.63 -30.87 -25.11
C LEU A 123 13.61 -32.04 -25.11
N ARG A 124 13.36 -33.00 -24.24
CA ARG A 124 14.03 -34.33 -24.25
C ARG A 124 13.51 -35.22 -25.38
N GLY A 125 12.27 -34.99 -25.82
CA GLY A 125 11.61 -35.76 -26.88
C GLY A 125 10.96 -37.05 -26.41
N GLU A 126 10.62 -37.17 -25.14
CA GLU A 126 10.06 -38.39 -24.51
C GLU A 126 8.61 -38.16 -24.09
N GLY A 127 7.69 -38.19 -25.06
CA GLY A 127 6.25 -38.02 -24.78
C GLY A 127 5.88 -36.61 -24.34
N VAL A 128 4.91 -36.47 -23.43
CA VAL A 128 4.47 -35.19 -22.89
C VAL A 128 5.38 -34.79 -21.75
N GLU A 129 6.00 -33.61 -21.90
CA GLU A 129 6.87 -33.02 -20.91
C GLU A 129 6.16 -31.88 -20.17
N VAL A 130 6.36 -31.79 -18.84
CA VAL A 130 5.84 -30.72 -17.99
C VAL A 130 7.01 -30.06 -17.29
N TRP A 131 7.14 -28.73 -17.46
CA TRP A 131 8.27 -27.98 -16.94
C TRP A 131 7.83 -26.67 -16.30
N GLU A 132 8.53 -26.26 -15.23
CA GLU A 132 8.47 -24.96 -14.58
C GLU A 132 9.90 -24.44 -14.35
N PRO A 133 10.16 -23.12 -14.50
CA PRO A 133 11.46 -22.53 -14.14
C PRO A 133 11.69 -22.61 -12.63
N ARG A 134 12.97 -22.49 -12.22
CA ARG A 134 13.41 -22.39 -10.83
C ARG A 134 14.27 -21.14 -10.65
N PHE A 135 14.23 -20.56 -9.45
CA PHE A 135 15.04 -19.40 -9.05
C PHE A 135 14.78 -18.13 -9.88
N THR A 136 13.59 -18.01 -10.46
CA THR A 136 13.14 -16.82 -11.19
C THR A 136 11.65 -16.60 -11.01
N PHE A 137 11.20 -15.37 -11.27
CA PHE A 137 9.79 -15.02 -11.43
C PHE A 137 9.66 -13.83 -12.39
N HIS A 138 8.47 -13.65 -12.93
CA HIS A 138 8.11 -12.56 -13.85
C HIS A 138 6.85 -11.85 -13.35
N GLY A 139 6.66 -10.59 -13.75
CA GLY A 139 5.39 -9.88 -13.66
C GLY A 139 4.74 -9.83 -15.04
N PHE A 140 3.53 -10.37 -15.21
CA PHE A 140 2.94 -10.49 -16.54
C PHE A 140 1.44 -10.73 -16.52
N ARG A 141 0.81 -10.37 -17.61
CA ARG A 141 -0.51 -10.84 -18.02
C ARG A 141 -0.43 -11.69 -19.28
N TYR A 142 0.53 -11.41 -20.16
CA TYR A 142 0.69 -12.04 -21.46
C TYR A 142 1.98 -12.84 -21.54
N VAL A 143 1.91 -13.98 -22.22
CA VAL A 143 3.08 -14.80 -22.53
C VAL A 143 3.12 -15.08 -24.02
N GLU A 144 4.18 -14.59 -24.66
CA GLU A 144 4.50 -14.91 -26.06
C GLU A 144 5.27 -16.22 -26.11
N VAL A 145 4.82 -17.14 -26.96
CA VAL A 145 5.41 -18.46 -27.16
C VAL A 145 5.87 -18.62 -28.59
N THR A 146 7.14 -18.98 -28.76
CA THR A 146 7.72 -19.33 -30.06
C THR A 146 8.45 -20.67 -29.98
N GLY A 147 8.58 -21.36 -31.13
CA GLY A 147 9.22 -22.67 -31.19
C GLY A 147 8.41 -23.82 -30.58
N TYR A 148 7.13 -23.62 -30.31
CA TYR A 148 6.25 -24.69 -29.83
C TYR A 148 5.99 -25.69 -30.97
N PRO A 149 6.19 -27.00 -30.77
CA PRO A 149 5.92 -28.01 -31.78
C PRO A 149 4.43 -28.11 -32.11
N GLY A 150 4.05 -27.62 -33.30
CA GLY A 150 2.65 -27.54 -33.73
C GLY A 150 1.92 -26.33 -33.09
N ARG A 151 0.59 -26.38 -33.05
CA ARG A 151 -0.26 -25.33 -32.48
C ARG A 151 -0.57 -25.63 -31.01
N PRO A 152 -0.21 -24.71 -30.06
CA PRO A 152 -0.50 -24.94 -28.66
C PRO A 152 -2.00 -24.80 -28.37
N SER A 153 -2.53 -25.64 -27.48
CA SER A 153 -3.86 -25.46 -26.87
C SER A 153 -3.80 -24.56 -25.64
N ASN A 154 -4.96 -24.13 -25.13
CA ASN A 154 -5.03 -23.36 -23.88
C ASN A 154 -4.36 -24.08 -22.69
N ASP A 155 -4.30 -25.41 -22.69
CA ASP A 155 -3.68 -26.22 -21.64
C ASP A 155 -2.15 -26.32 -21.76
N ALA A 156 -1.55 -25.76 -22.83
CA ALA A 156 -0.10 -25.73 -23.00
C ALA A 156 0.60 -24.90 -21.91
N LEU A 157 -0.05 -23.87 -21.39
CA LEU A 157 0.46 -23.04 -20.29
C LEU A 157 -0.52 -23.03 -19.11
N THR A 158 0.03 -22.98 -17.91
CA THR A 158 -0.71 -22.66 -16.68
C THR A 158 0.09 -21.62 -15.90
N GLY A 159 -0.51 -20.48 -15.59
CA GLY A 159 0.09 -19.45 -14.74
C GLY A 159 0.17 -19.92 -13.30
N VAL A 160 1.32 -19.76 -12.68
CA VAL A 160 1.61 -20.09 -11.27
C VAL A 160 1.84 -18.79 -10.52
N VAL A 161 0.88 -18.40 -9.69
CA VAL A 161 0.97 -17.17 -8.88
C VAL A 161 1.85 -17.40 -7.68
N VAL A 162 2.80 -16.48 -7.44
CA VAL A 162 3.76 -16.56 -6.34
C VAL A 162 3.81 -15.24 -5.58
N HIS A 163 3.73 -15.31 -4.27
CA HIS A 163 3.94 -14.17 -3.35
C HIS A 163 4.17 -14.65 -1.92
N SER A 164 4.60 -13.75 -1.03
CA SER A 164 4.62 -14.00 0.42
C SER A 164 3.19 -14.31 0.87
N ASN A 165 2.99 -15.45 1.53
CA ASN A 165 1.67 -15.97 1.87
C ASN A 165 1.04 -15.19 3.05
N CYS A 166 0.77 -13.92 2.82
CA CYS A 166 -0.04 -13.09 3.70
C CYS A 166 -1.51 -13.47 3.47
N GLY A 167 -2.17 -14.06 4.45
CA GLY A 167 -3.58 -14.43 4.35
C GLY A 167 -4.45 -13.21 4.03
N ILE A 168 -5.45 -13.38 3.17
CA ILE A 168 -6.42 -12.33 2.86
C ILE A 168 -7.30 -12.07 4.08
N THR A 169 -7.36 -10.82 4.53
CA THR A 169 -8.14 -10.38 5.69
C THR A 169 -9.29 -9.47 5.32
N GLY A 170 -9.19 -8.76 4.21
CA GLY A 170 -10.21 -7.82 3.74
C GLY A 170 -11.03 -8.35 2.58
N GLN A 171 -12.32 -8.06 2.62
CA GLN A 171 -13.25 -8.25 1.51
C GLN A 171 -14.07 -6.96 1.39
N TRP A 172 -14.17 -6.43 0.18
CA TRP A 172 -14.94 -5.23 -0.08
C TRP A 172 -15.70 -5.38 -1.40
N GLU A 173 -16.97 -5.02 -1.39
CA GLU A 173 -17.85 -5.11 -2.54
C GLU A 173 -18.92 -4.02 -2.47
N CYS A 174 -19.36 -3.53 -3.62
CA CYS A 174 -20.42 -2.54 -3.72
C CYS A 174 -21.29 -2.73 -4.97
N SER A 175 -22.28 -1.89 -5.13
CA SER A 175 -23.20 -1.90 -6.28
C SER A 175 -22.57 -1.44 -7.61
N ASP A 176 -21.36 -0.84 -7.61
CA ASP A 176 -20.64 -0.43 -8.84
C ASP A 176 -19.57 -1.47 -9.21
N PRO A 177 -19.69 -2.14 -10.38
CA PRO A 177 -18.74 -3.16 -10.82
C PRO A 177 -17.33 -2.59 -11.08
N MET A 178 -17.19 -1.30 -11.42
CA MET A 178 -15.88 -0.69 -11.66
C MET A 178 -15.12 -0.47 -10.34
N LEU A 179 -15.79 -0.06 -9.28
CA LEU A 179 -15.18 0.02 -7.94
C LEU A 179 -14.81 -1.38 -7.41
N ASN A 180 -15.63 -2.39 -7.69
CA ASN A 180 -15.29 -3.79 -7.38
C ASN A 180 -14.04 -4.23 -8.16
N ARG A 181 -13.90 -3.81 -9.41
CA ARG A 181 -12.69 -4.06 -10.19
C ARG A 181 -11.48 -3.32 -9.65
N LEU A 182 -11.63 -2.05 -9.26
CA LEU A 182 -10.57 -1.27 -8.62
C LEU A 182 -10.06 -1.98 -7.35
N TYR A 183 -10.96 -2.43 -6.48
CA TYR A 183 -10.57 -3.17 -5.28
C TYR A 183 -9.79 -4.47 -5.62
N LYS A 184 -10.25 -5.22 -6.62
CA LYS A 184 -9.51 -6.39 -7.11
C LYS A 184 -8.12 -6.02 -7.63
N ASN A 185 -7.99 -4.90 -8.36
CA ASN A 185 -6.70 -4.41 -8.86
C ASN A 185 -5.75 -4.04 -7.70
N ILE A 186 -6.27 -3.44 -6.62
CA ILE A 186 -5.50 -3.13 -5.40
C ILE A 186 -4.95 -4.43 -4.79
N VAL A 187 -5.81 -5.43 -4.58
CA VAL A 187 -5.41 -6.72 -4.00
C VAL A 187 -4.41 -7.46 -4.88
N TRP A 188 -4.59 -7.46 -6.21
CA TRP A 188 -3.65 -8.10 -7.13
C TRP A 188 -2.31 -7.36 -7.23
N GLY A 189 -2.31 -6.01 -7.16
CA GLY A 189 -1.10 -5.22 -7.06
C GLY A 189 -0.30 -5.56 -5.79
N GLN A 190 -0.97 -5.65 -4.64
CA GLN A 190 -0.35 -6.07 -3.38
C GLN A 190 0.23 -7.49 -3.47
N ARG A 191 -0.55 -8.47 -3.96
CA ARG A 191 -0.08 -9.85 -4.11
C ARG A 191 1.16 -9.94 -5.00
N SER A 192 1.20 -9.19 -6.08
CA SER A 192 2.31 -9.21 -7.03
C SER A 192 3.59 -8.60 -6.47
N ASN A 193 3.47 -7.66 -5.54
CA ASN A 193 4.60 -6.87 -5.03
C ASN A 193 5.01 -7.22 -3.59
N TYR A 194 4.19 -7.98 -2.85
CA TYR A 194 4.60 -8.49 -1.54
C TYR A 194 5.26 -9.87 -1.72
N LEU A 195 6.51 -9.86 -2.19
CA LEU A 195 7.32 -11.03 -2.45
C LEU A 195 8.66 -10.86 -1.74
N GLU A 196 8.75 -11.35 -0.52
CA GLU A 196 9.84 -11.25 0.46
C GLU A 196 10.06 -9.83 0.99
N VAL A 197 10.10 -8.83 0.09
CA VAL A 197 10.12 -7.39 0.39
C VAL A 197 8.97 -6.72 -0.37
N PRO A 198 8.51 -5.52 0.04
CA PRO A 198 7.47 -4.78 -0.67
C PRO A 198 8.07 -4.15 -1.95
N THR A 199 8.19 -4.96 -3.03
CA THR A 199 8.75 -4.47 -4.28
C THR A 199 7.84 -3.44 -4.94
N ASP A 200 8.42 -2.45 -5.60
CA ASP A 200 7.70 -1.45 -6.38
C ASP A 200 6.95 -2.06 -7.56
N CYS A 201 7.59 -2.99 -8.26
CA CYS A 201 7.07 -3.64 -9.46
C CYS A 201 7.63 -5.06 -9.61
N PRO A 202 6.94 -6.01 -10.32
CA PRO A 202 7.43 -7.38 -10.45
C PRO A 202 8.08 -7.71 -11.80
N GLN A 203 8.01 -6.82 -12.82
CA GLN A 203 8.25 -7.22 -14.21
C GLN A 203 9.59 -6.79 -14.82
N ARG A 204 10.20 -5.69 -14.33
CA ARG A 204 11.38 -5.06 -14.94
C ARG A 204 12.64 -5.22 -14.08
N ASP A 205 13.78 -4.66 -14.52
CA ASP A 205 15.09 -4.71 -13.84
C ASP A 205 15.20 -3.79 -12.59
N GLU A 206 14.09 -3.55 -11.89
CA GLU A 206 13.97 -2.84 -10.62
C GLU A 206 13.63 -3.83 -9.50
N ARG A 207 12.37 -4.07 -9.21
CA ARG A 207 11.91 -5.06 -8.22
C ARG A 207 12.56 -4.90 -6.86
N MET A 208 12.57 -3.67 -6.35
CA MET A 208 13.24 -3.30 -5.10
C MET A 208 12.21 -2.93 -4.03
N GLY A 209 12.58 -3.09 -2.75
CA GLY A 209 11.77 -2.70 -1.61
C GLY A 209 11.77 -1.18 -1.40
N TRP A 210 11.07 -0.45 -2.27
CA TRP A 210 10.93 1.00 -2.20
C TRP A 210 10.09 1.41 -0.99
N SER A 211 10.69 2.21 -0.14
CA SER A 211 10.11 2.59 1.16
C SER A 211 8.97 3.61 1.02
N GLY A 212 9.01 4.47 -0.01
CA GLY A 212 7.91 5.39 -0.30
C GLY A 212 6.62 4.68 -0.67
N ASP A 213 6.71 3.69 -1.57
CA ASP A 213 5.59 2.83 -1.94
C ASP A 213 5.04 2.08 -0.74
N ALA A 214 5.94 1.50 0.06
CA ALA A 214 5.56 0.74 1.25
C ALA A 214 4.81 1.60 2.26
N GLN A 215 5.30 2.79 2.57
CA GLN A 215 4.69 3.65 3.59
C GLN A 215 3.33 4.22 3.16
N VAL A 216 3.15 4.59 1.90
CA VAL A 216 1.88 5.14 1.42
C VAL A 216 0.78 4.07 1.35
N PHE A 217 1.17 2.82 1.14
CA PHE A 217 0.21 1.72 0.96
C PHE A 217 -0.01 0.86 2.21
N VAL A 218 0.86 0.92 3.23
CA VAL A 218 0.81 0.03 4.40
C VAL A 218 -0.58 -0.01 5.07
N GLY A 219 -1.28 1.11 5.13
CA GLY A 219 -2.64 1.20 5.67
C GLY A 219 -3.65 0.38 4.87
N THR A 220 -3.63 0.49 3.55
CA THR A 220 -4.44 -0.34 2.64
C THR A 220 -4.03 -1.81 2.71
N GLY A 221 -2.71 -2.06 2.69
CA GLY A 221 -2.16 -3.41 2.76
C GLY A 221 -2.63 -4.18 3.99
N ALA A 222 -2.72 -3.50 5.14
CA ALA A 222 -3.18 -4.09 6.40
C ALA A 222 -4.68 -4.42 6.41
N TYR A 223 -5.50 -3.70 5.64
CA TYR A 223 -6.89 -4.11 5.42
C TYR A 223 -7.01 -5.31 4.50
N CYS A 224 -6.25 -5.34 3.41
CA CYS A 224 -6.38 -6.38 2.39
C CYS A 224 -5.83 -7.74 2.85
N MET A 225 -4.72 -7.74 3.60
CA MET A 225 -3.99 -8.95 3.99
C MET A 225 -3.42 -8.84 5.40
N ASN A 226 -3.14 -9.99 6.03
CA ASN A 226 -2.37 -10.05 7.28
C ASN A 226 -0.88 -9.80 7.00
N ILE A 227 -0.48 -8.54 7.09
CA ILE A 227 0.88 -8.11 6.76
C ILE A 227 1.80 -7.98 7.99
N ALA A 228 1.34 -8.30 9.18
CA ALA A 228 2.16 -8.16 10.39
C ALA A 228 3.47 -8.96 10.30
N PRO A 229 3.49 -10.27 9.94
CA PRO A 229 4.74 -11.01 9.80
C PRO A 229 5.62 -10.45 8.67
N PHE A 230 5.02 -10.07 7.54
CA PHE A 230 5.74 -9.52 6.40
C PHE A 230 6.50 -8.23 6.76
N PHE A 231 5.81 -7.28 7.43
CA PHE A 231 6.46 -6.05 7.88
C PHE A 231 7.41 -6.27 9.05
N THR A 232 7.17 -7.24 9.93
CA THR A 232 8.13 -7.61 10.97
C THR A 232 9.49 -8.01 10.36
N ALA A 233 9.48 -8.81 9.29
CA ALA A 233 10.70 -9.19 8.57
C ALA A 233 11.33 -8.00 7.84
N TRP A 234 10.52 -7.29 7.04
CA TRP A 234 11.05 -6.21 6.21
C TRP A 234 11.57 -5.02 7.04
N MET A 235 10.92 -4.68 8.17
CA MET A 235 11.40 -3.60 9.03
C MET A 235 12.77 -3.89 9.64
N ARG A 236 13.10 -5.16 9.93
CA ARG A 236 14.46 -5.55 10.33
C ARG A 236 15.44 -5.27 9.20
N THR A 237 15.14 -5.73 7.99
CA THR A 237 15.93 -5.45 6.78
C THR A 237 16.10 -3.94 6.53
N PHE A 238 15.04 -3.16 6.74
CA PHE A 238 15.05 -1.71 6.57
C PHE A 238 15.91 -1.01 7.62
N HIS A 239 15.84 -1.50 8.87
CA HIS A 239 16.65 -1.01 9.97
C HIS A 239 18.15 -1.35 9.78
N ASP A 240 18.46 -2.58 9.35
CA ASP A 240 19.85 -3.01 9.07
C ASP A 240 20.49 -2.19 7.95
N ALA A 241 19.69 -1.67 7.02
CA ALA A 241 20.14 -0.81 5.93
C ALA A 241 20.24 0.68 6.33
N GLN A 242 19.95 1.05 7.58
CA GLN A 242 20.09 2.43 8.07
C GLN A 242 21.55 2.86 8.05
N SER A 243 21.86 4.07 7.53
CA SER A 243 23.22 4.56 7.47
C SER A 243 23.83 4.78 8.86
N PRO A 244 25.16 4.83 8.99
CA PRO A 244 25.83 5.18 10.25
C PRO A 244 25.36 6.53 10.80
N GLU A 245 25.06 7.50 9.95
CA GLU A 245 24.55 8.83 10.34
C GLU A 245 23.08 8.82 10.76
N GLY A 246 22.38 7.72 10.58
CA GLY A 246 20.99 7.54 10.99
C GLY A 246 19.96 7.70 9.89
N ALA A 247 20.37 7.88 8.62
CA ALA A 247 19.44 7.98 7.50
C ALA A 247 18.80 6.61 7.18
N TYR A 248 17.48 6.55 7.08
CA TYR A 248 16.80 5.41 6.49
C TYR A 248 16.88 5.47 4.95
N PRO A 249 17.03 4.32 4.27
CA PRO A 249 17.22 4.29 2.83
C PRO A 249 15.91 4.50 2.05
N ASN A 250 16.04 4.91 0.78
CA ASN A 250 14.93 4.88 -0.16
C ASN A 250 14.50 3.45 -0.51
N VAL A 251 15.44 2.51 -0.45
CA VAL A 251 15.27 1.10 -0.85
C VAL A 251 15.96 0.18 0.15
N ALA A 252 15.30 -0.89 0.60
CA ALA A 252 15.90 -1.94 1.40
C ALA A 252 15.69 -3.32 0.73
N PRO A 253 16.72 -4.21 0.79
CA PRO A 253 17.91 -4.22 1.68
C PRO A 253 19.10 -3.34 1.24
N LYS A 254 19.05 -2.72 0.07
CA LYS A 254 20.13 -1.90 -0.46
C LYS A 254 19.98 -0.45 -0.04
N PHE A 255 21.04 0.19 0.48
CA PHE A 255 21.02 1.64 0.65
C PHE A 255 21.18 2.34 -0.70
N ALA A 256 20.20 3.14 -1.09
CA ALA A 256 20.19 3.92 -2.33
C ALA A 256 19.72 5.36 -2.05
N GLY A 257 20.48 6.09 -1.22
CA GLY A 257 20.10 7.43 -0.78
C GLY A 257 18.95 7.43 0.23
N THR A 258 18.51 8.62 0.57
CA THR A 258 17.37 8.87 1.48
C THR A 258 16.55 10.06 0.97
N SER A 259 15.25 10.04 1.19
CA SER A 259 14.35 11.11 0.76
C SER A 259 13.21 11.28 1.76
N PRO A 260 12.67 12.50 1.93
CA PRO A 260 11.42 12.73 2.66
C PRO A 260 10.29 11.85 2.11
N ALA A 261 9.39 11.41 2.96
CA ALA A 261 8.35 10.41 2.73
C ALA A 261 8.88 8.97 2.56
N TRP A 262 10.04 8.75 1.92
CA TRP A 262 10.66 7.43 1.76
C TRP A 262 11.31 6.96 3.07
N GLY A 263 12.28 7.70 3.59
CA GLY A 263 12.95 7.38 4.86
C GLY A 263 11.99 7.35 6.05
N ASP A 264 10.92 8.13 6.01
CA ASP A 264 9.90 8.19 7.06
C ASP A 264 9.11 6.88 7.23
N ALA A 265 9.21 5.95 6.26
CA ALA A 265 8.70 4.59 6.38
C ALA A 265 9.19 3.87 7.65
N GLY A 266 10.41 4.20 8.12
CA GLY A 266 10.99 3.67 9.37
C GLY A 266 10.17 3.99 10.61
N ILE A 267 9.30 4.99 10.58
CA ILE A 267 8.38 5.37 11.66
C ILE A 267 6.93 5.05 11.28
N VAL A 268 6.50 5.41 10.06
CA VAL A 268 5.11 5.27 9.61
C VAL A 268 4.67 3.81 9.53
N CYS A 269 5.51 2.91 9.00
CA CYS A 269 5.14 1.50 8.87
C CYS A 269 4.99 0.81 10.24
N PRO A 270 5.97 0.86 11.17
CA PRO A 270 5.80 0.28 12.50
C PRO A 270 4.60 0.85 13.27
N TRP A 271 4.35 2.16 13.16
CA TRP A 271 3.19 2.78 13.79
C TRP A 271 1.88 2.22 13.23
N THR A 272 1.77 2.07 11.91
CA THR A 272 0.58 1.49 11.26
C THR A 272 0.37 0.03 11.66
N ILE A 273 1.44 -0.78 11.73
CA ILE A 273 1.38 -2.17 12.19
C ILE A 273 0.92 -2.22 13.66
N TYR A 274 1.42 -1.33 14.51
CA TYR A 274 0.93 -1.23 15.89
C TYR A 274 -0.57 -0.89 15.95
N LEU A 275 -1.04 0.09 15.19
CA LEU A 275 -2.46 0.46 15.18
C LEU A 275 -3.35 -0.71 14.73
N MET A 276 -2.95 -1.42 13.67
CA MET A 276 -3.76 -2.48 13.07
C MET A 276 -3.69 -3.80 13.86
N TYR A 277 -2.56 -4.12 14.49
CA TYR A 277 -2.36 -5.41 15.16
C TYR A 277 -2.13 -5.32 16.68
N GLY A 278 -1.98 -4.12 17.23
CA GLY A 278 -1.71 -3.93 18.66
C GLY A 278 -0.30 -4.39 19.11
N ASP A 279 0.58 -4.69 18.17
CA ASP A 279 1.93 -5.21 18.45
C ASP A 279 2.89 -4.08 18.84
N ARG A 280 3.10 -3.93 20.16
CA ARG A 280 4.07 -2.98 20.72
C ARG A 280 5.53 -3.38 20.48
N ARG A 281 5.80 -4.67 20.17
CA ARG A 281 7.18 -5.19 20.03
C ARG A 281 7.86 -4.54 18.84
N ILE A 282 7.16 -4.36 17.70
CA ILE A 282 7.71 -3.70 16.51
C ILE A 282 8.15 -2.25 16.83
N LEU A 283 7.40 -1.54 17.69
CA LEU A 283 7.78 -0.20 18.12
C LEU A 283 9.03 -0.22 19.01
N ALA A 284 9.10 -1.16 19.95
CA ALA A 284 10.23 -1.28 20.86
C ALA A 284 11.51 -1.73 20.13
N GLU A 285 11.39 -2.68 19.20
CA GLU A 285 12.52 -3.23 18.44
C GLU A 285 13.19 -2.16 17.57
N HIS A 286 12.41 -1.28 16.94
CA HIS A 286 12.93 -0.27 16.02
C HIS A 286 13.10 1.13 16.63
N TYR A 287 12.84 1.29 17.93
CA TYR A 287 12.79 2.61 18.59
C TYR A 287 14.10 3.41 18.46
N GLU A 288 15.24 2.79 18.71
CA GLU A 288 16.54 3.50 18.62
C GLU A 288 16.88 3.89 17.18
N GLY A 289 16.47 3.11 16.19
CA GLY A 289 16.60 3.50 14.78
C GLY A 289 15.73 4.70 14.42
N MET A 290 14.50 4.75 14.94
CA MET A 290 13.61 5.90 14.76
C MET A 290 14.20 7.18 15.39
N LYS A 291 14.83 7.06 16.56
CA LYS A 291 15.54 8.18 17.21
C LYS A 291 16.70 8.69 16.35
N ARG A 292 17.50 7.76 15.79
CA ARG A 292 18.61 8.12 14.90
C ARG A 292 18.11 8.83 13.64
N TRP A 293 16.96 8.40 13.09
CA TRP A 293 16.33 9.08 11.97
C TRP A 293 15.96 10.53 12.30
N ILE A 294 15.27 10.77 13.43
CA ILE A 294 14.94 12.14 13.85
C ILE A 294 16.21 12.96 14.09
N ALA A 295 17.24 12.42 14.74
CA ALA A 295 18.52 13.11 14.95
C ALA A 295 19.20 13.47 13.61
N TYR A 296 19.13 12.58 12.61
CA TYR A 296 19.61 12.86 11.25
C TYR A 296 18.86 14.03 10.61
N LEU A 297 17.53 14.08 10.76
CA LEU A 297 16.70 15.17 10.25
C LEU A 297 16.99 16.49 10.98
N GLU A 298 17.10 16.48 12.33
CA GLU A 298 17.44 17.64 13.15
C GLU A 298 18.75 18.29 12.69
N LYS A 299 19.81 17.47 12.53
CA LYS A 299 21.15 17.94 12.10
C LYS A 299 21.13 18.63 10.73
N ARG A 300 20.16 18.29 9.86
CA ARG A 300 20.03 18.83 8.51
C ARG A 300 18.92 19.87 8.38
N SER A 301 18.39 20.35 9.49
CA SER A 301 17.35 21.39 9.55
C SER A 301 17.95 22.71 9.98
N THR A 302 17.41 23.81 9.47
CA THR A 302 17.72 25.16 9.92
C THR A 302 16.45 25.82 10.41
N GLY A 303 16.42 26.27 11.69
CA GLY A 303 15.22 26.89 12.26
C GLY A 303 13.98 25.96 12.24
N PHE A 304 14.18 24.65 12.39
CA PHE A 304 13.14 23.61 12.29
C PHE A 304 12.56 23.40 10.87
N LEU A 305 13.15 24.00 9.85
CA LEU A 305 12.79 23.81 8.44
C LEU A 305 13.77 22.87 7.75
N ARG A 306 13.24 21.99 6.92
CA ARG A 306 14.02 21.08 6.08
C ARG A 306 14.34 21.73 4.73
N PRO A 307 15.50 21.43 4.12
CA PRO A 307 15.80 21.89 2.75
C PRO A 307 14.91 21.19 1.71
N ALA A 308 14.90 21.74 0.51
CA ALA A 308 14.33 21.10 -0.66
C ALA A 308 15.19 19.88 -1.05
N GLU A 309 14.63 18.66 -0.90
CA GLU A 309 15.31 17.41 -1.20
C GLU A 309 14.33 16.29 -1.58
N GLY A 310 14.85 15.19 -2.14
CA GLY A 310 14.09 13.99 -2.45
C GLY A 310 13.32 14.05 -3.76
N PHE A 311 12.30 13.19 -3.89
CA PHE A 311 11.55 12.96 -5.13
C PHE A 311 10.31 13.86 -5.29
N GLY A 312 10.01 14.70 -4.31
CA GLY A 312 8.79 15.51 -4.32
C GLY A 312 7.53 14.64 -4.21
N ASP A 313 6.42 15.16 -4.72
CA ASP A 313 5.20 14.36 -4.87
C ASP A 313 5.27 13.55 -6.18
N TRP A 314 5.93 12.39 -6.09
CA TRP A 314 6.34 11.55 -7.22
C TRP A 314 5.14 11.21 -8.11
N LEU A 315 5.27 11.45 -9.42
CA LEU A 315 4.24 11.21 -10.43
C LEU A 315 2.93 12.01 -10.23
N ASN A 316 3.02 13.22 -9.63
CA ASN A 316 1.91 14.17 -9.63
C ASN A 316 1.54 14.59 -11.07
N VAL A 317 0.33 15.11 -11.25
CA VAL A 317 -0.20 15.49 -12.58
C VAL A 317 -0.27 17.01 -12.70
N GLY A 318 0.86 17.64 -13.06
CA GLY A 318 0.90 19.06 -13.41
C GLY A 318 0.66 20.03 -12.24
N ASP A 319 0.73 19.56 -10.99
CA ASP A 319 0.48 20.34 -9.77
C ASP A 319 1.61 20.06 -8.74
N PRO A 320 2.86 20.45 -9.04
CA PRO A 320 4.01 20.08 -8.21
C PRO A 320 3.98 20.79 -6.87
N THR A 321 4.27 20.04 -5.81
CA THR A 321 4.45 20.57 -4.46
C THR A 321 5.93 20.89 -4.23
N PRO A 322 6.29 22.07 -3.72
CA PRO A 322 7.67 22.40 -3.38
C PRO A 322 8.28 21.37 -2.42
N HIS A 323 9.50 20.93 -2.71
CA HIS A 323 10.16 19.85 -1.97
C HIS A 323 10.37 20.20 -0.50
N GLU A 324 10.69 21.46 -0.18
CA GLU A 324 10.87 21.94 1.20
C GLU A 324 9.57 21.89 2.02
N VAL A 325 8.41 22.04 1.37
CA VAL A 325 7.10 21.87 2.02
C VAL A 325 6.89 20.42 2.41
N ILE A 326 7.18 19.48 1.48
CA ILE A 326 7.09 18.02 1.74
C ILE A 326 8.08 17.61 2.83
N SER A 327 9.34 18.02 2.69
CA SER A 327 10.43 17.67 3.60
C SER A 327 10.12 18.10 5.04
N THR A 328 9.65 19.35 5.21
CA THR A 328 9.31 19.89 6.53
C THR A 328 8.04 19.26 7.10
N ALA A 329 7.04 18.99 6.25
CA ALA A 329 5.81 18.32 6.68
C ALA A 329 6.09 16.89 7.20
N PHE A 330 6.91 16.10 6.50
CA PHE A 330 7.27 14.75 6.96
C PHE A 330 8.18 14.76 8.18
N TYR A 331 9.07 15.73 8.31
CA TYR A 331 9.84 15.92 9.54
C TYR A 331 8.94 16.16 10.75
N ALA A 332 7.98 17.07 10.64
CA ALA A 332 7.00 17.30 11.70
C ALA A 332 6.18 16.02 12.00
N HIS A 333 5.69 15.35 10.96
CA HIS A 333 4.90 14.11 11.11
C HIS A 333 5.68 13.01 11.80
N SER A 334 6.94 12.78 11.41
CA SER A 334 7.81 11.80 12.05
C SER A 334 8.09 12.13 13.51
N ALA A 335 8.25 13.42 13.87
CA ALA A 335 8.39 13.85 15.25
C ALA A 335 7.11 13.60 16.09
N ASP A 336 5.92 13.90 15.54
CA ASP A 336 4.64 13.60 16.20
C ASP A 336 4.45 12.10 16.43
N LEU A 337 4.71 11.29 15.41
CA LEU A 337 4.59 9.84 15.53
C LEU A 337 5.59 9.27 16.56
N LEU A 338 6.84 9.73 16.56
CA LEU A 338 7.83 9.27 17.53
C LEU A 338 7.47 9.69 18.96
N SER A 339 6.88 10.88 19.15
CA SER A 339 6.31 11.30 20.45
C SER A 339 5.25 10.31 20.92
N ARG A 340 4.29 9.97 20.06
CA ARG A 340 3.23 8.99 20.39
C ARG A 340 3.79 7.60 20.67
N ILE A 341 4.78 7.16 19.88
CA ILE A 341 5.47 5.87 20.10
C ILE A 341 6.18 5.88 21.44
N ALA A 342 6.86 6.96 21.80
CA ALA A 342 7.49 7.11 23.11
C ALA A 342 6.48 6.98 24.26
N GLY A 343 5.31 7.62 24.15
CA GLY A 343 4.20 7.49 25.10
C GLY A 343 3.70 6.05 25.23
N VAL A 344 3.49 5.34 24.10
CA VAL A 344 3.10 3.92 24.09
C VAL A 344 4.15 3.05 24.80
N LEU A 345 5.43 3.38 24.66
CA LEU A 345 6.54 2.65 25.29
C LEU A 345 6.85 3.08 26.72
N GLY A 346 6.17 4.12 27.24
CA GLY A 346 6.38 4.66 28.59
C GLY A 346 7.64 5.51 28.73
N LYS A 347 8.14 6.07 27.63
CA LYS A 347 9.37 6.90 27.59
C LYS A 347 9.01 8.40 27.69
N THR A 348 8.57 8.84 28.85
CA THR A 348 7.97 10.18 29.07
C THR A 348 8.88 11.34 28.66
N ALA A 349 10.19 11.27 28.92
CA ALA A 349 11.13 12.33 28.55
C ALA A 349 11.23 12.47 27.01
N ASP A 350 11.31 11.35 26.30
CA ASP A 350 11.34 11.33 24.84
C ASP A 350 10.00 11.79 24.25
N GLU A 351 8.87 11.40 24.85
CA GLU A 351 7.54 11.86 24.47
C GLU A 351 7.44 13.38 24.48
N GLN A 352 7.87 14.00 25.57
CA GLN A 352 7.88 15.46 25.70
C GLN A 352 8.84 16.13 24.73
N ARG A 353 10.05 15.58 24.57
CA ARG A 353 11.04 16.10 23.62
C ARG A 353 10.50 16.13 22.19
N TYR A 354 9.97 15.01 21.70
CA TYR A 354 9.49 14.91 20.32
C TYR A 354 8.18 15.67 20.11
N ARG A 355 7.35 15.82 21.14
CA ARG A 355 6.20 16.73 21.11
C ARG A 355 6.65 18.18 20.95
N GLY A 356 7.65 18.62 21.71
CA GLY A 356 8.24 19.94 21.58
C GLY A 356 8.85 20.17 20.18
N LEU A 357 9.51 19.15 19.62
CA LEU A 357 10.06 19.21 18.27
C LEU A 357 8.96 19.37 17.22
N PHE A 358 7.90 18.57 17.30
CA PHE A 358 6.71 18.72 16.44
C PHE A 358 6.12 20.14 16.53
N ASP A 359 5.91 20.66 17.73
CA ASP A 359 5.31 21.98 17.93
C ASP A 359 6.19 23.12 17.40
N ASN A 360 7.52 22.98 17.49
CA ASN A 360 8.46 23.94 16.92
C ASN A 360 8.44 23.88 15.38
N THR A 361 8.50 22.65 14.80
CA THR A 361 8.47 22.46 13.35
C THR A 361 7.14 22.95 12.76
N ARG A 362 6.02 22.68 13.44
CA ARG A 362 4.69 23.18 13.03
C ARG A 362 4.62 24.70 12.99
N ARG A 363 5.19 25.37 14.00
CA ARG A 363 5.26 26.85 14.02
C ARG A 363 6.13 27.39 12.88
N ALA A 364 7.30 26.78 12.67
CA ALA A 364 8.19 27.14 11.57
C ALA A 364 7.53 26.92 10.20
N PHE A 365 6.85 25.77 10.03
CA PHE A 365 6.08 25.46 8.82
C PHE A 365 5.03 26.54 8.53
N THR A 366 4.24 26.91 9.54
CA THR A 366 3.20 27.94 9.37
C THR A 366 3.81 29.30 9.04
N ALA A 367 4.88 29.68 9.72
CA ALA A 367 5.53 30.99 9.50
C ALA A 367 6.17 31.09 8.10
N GLU A 368 6.76 30.01 7.59
CA GLU A 368 7.51 30.00 6.33
C GLU A 368 6.64 29.73 5.11
N PHE A 369 5.67 28.79 5.23
CA PHE A 369 4.97 28.26 4.06
C PHE A 369 3.52 28.69 3.94
N VAL A 370 2.95 29.35 4.95
CA VAL A 370 1.55 29.79 4.91
C VAL A 370 1.50 31.30 4.77
N SER A 371 0.84 31.78 3.73
CA SER A 371 0.62 33.21 3.49
C SER A 371 -0.83 33.61 3.76
N ASP A 372 -0.99 34.83 4.29
CA ASP A 372 -2.26 35.51 4.42
C ASP A 372 -2.57 36.32 3.15
N GLY A 373 -3.79 36.82 3.00
CA GLY A 373 -4.18 37.70 1.90
C GLY A 373 -3.47 39.06 1.97
N SER A 374 -3.34 39.72 0.82
CA SER A 374 -2.75 41.05 0.72
C SER A 374 -3.50 42.13 1.54
N ASP A 375 -4.73 41.85 1.91
CA ASP A 375 -5.59 42.68 2.77
C ASP A 375 -5.51 42.28 4.25
N GLY A 376 -4.56 41.39 4.62
CA GLY A 376 -4.39 40.85 5.97
C GLY A 376 -5.41 39.77 6.37
N SER A 377 -6.28 39.35 5.46
CA SER A 377 -7.21 38.22 5.72
C SER A 377 -6.46 36.91 5.87
N ARG A 378 -6.89 36.05 6.82
CA ARG A 378 -6.32 34.74 7.07
C ARG A 378 -6.83 33.76 5.99
N VAL A 379 -6.15 33.69 4.85
CA VAL A 379 -6.57 32.87 3.69
C VAL A 379 -5.97 31.47 3.68
N GLY A 380 -4.90 31.24 4.46
CA GLY A 380 -4.28 29.92 4.61
C GLY A 380 -3.73 29.35 3.31
N THR A 381 -3.19 30.19 2.43
CA THR A 381 -2.55 29.73 1.19
C THR A 381 -1.20 29.09 1.52
N ILE A 382 -1.01 27.84 1.12
CA ILE A 382 0.26 27.14 1.32
C ILE A 382 1.13 27.29 0.08
N ARG A 383 2.43 27.49 0.27
CA ARG A 383 3.43 27.62 -0.80
C ARG A 383 3.27 26.46 -1.80
N GLY A 384 3.23 26.78 -3.10
CA GLY A 384 2.97 25.85 -4.18
C GLY A 384 1.48 25.70 -4.54
N ASN A 385 0.56 26.03 -3.63
CA ASN A 385 -0.90 25.99 -3.85
C ASN A 385 -1.42 24.68 -4.47
N SER A 386 -0.71 23.57 -4.25
CA SER A 386 -1.00 22.24 -4.80
C SER A 386 -1.91 21.43 -3.89
N GLN A 387 -2.60 20.43 -4.46
CA GLN A 387 -3.43 19.52 -3.65
C GLN A 387 -2.61 18.89 -2.53
N THR A 388 -1.44 18.34 -2.82
CA THR A 388 -0.60 17.65 -1.84
C THR A 388 -0.09 18.58 -0.74
N ALA A 389 0.24 19.84 -1.03
CA ALA A 389 0.64 20.80 0.00
C ALA A 389 -0.47 20.97 1.06
N TYR A 390 -1.71 21.18 0.63
CA TYR A 390 -2.85 21.30 1.55
C TYR A 390 -3.14 19.98 2.29
N LEU A 391 -3.04 18.85 1.59
CA LEU A 391 -3.29 17.53 2.19
C LEU A 391 -2.31 17.24 3.33
N LEU A 392 -1.02 17.46 3.13
CA LEU A 392 -0.01 17.25 4.17
C LEU A 392 -0.23 18.18 5.37
N ALA A 393 -0.46 19.47 5.13
CA ALA A 393 -0.67 20.43 6.19
C ALA A 393 -1.91 20.13 7.04
N LEU A 394 -3.00 19.70 6.40
CA LEU A 394 -4.25 19.36 7.08
C LEU A 394 -4.17 17.99 7.76
N GLN A 395 -3.57 16.99 7.10
CA GLN A 395 -3.48 15.62 7.62
C GLN A 395 -2.54 15.51 8.82
N PHE A 396 -1.42 16.23 8.79
CA PHE A 396 -0.40 16.19 9.84
C PHE A 396 -0.61 17.27 10.92
N ASP A 397 -1.75 17.96 10.89
CA ASP A 397 -2.13 18.99 11.85
C ASP A 397 -1.10 20.14 11.97
N LEU A 398 -0.48 20.52 10.85
CA LEU A 398 0.57 21.54 10.80
C LEU A 398 0.03 22.99 10.91
N LEU A 399 -1.27 23.16 10.75
CA LEU A 399 -1.90 24.49 10.79
C LEU A 399 -2.54 24.77 12.15
N PRO A 400 -2.49 26.02 12.64
CA PRO A 400 -3.34 26.45 13.74
C PRO A 400 -4.82 26.30 13.38
N THR A 401 -5.67 26.18 14.40
CA THR A 401 -7.09 25.81 14.22
C THR A 401 -7.85 26.79 13.32
N ASP A 402 -7.56 28.07 13.42
CA ASP A 402 -8.18 29.15 12.64
C ASP A 402 -7.82 29.10 11.14
N LEU A 403 -6.67 28.53 10.78
CA LEU A 403 -6.24 28.38 9.39
C LEU A 403 -6.69 27.10 8.72
N ARG A 404 -7.16 26.08 9.47
CA ARG A 404 -7.55 24.78 8.89
C ARG A 404 -8.74 24.89 7.94
N GLY A 405 -9.76 25.67 8.31
CA GLY A 405 -10.92 25.93 7.46
C GLY A 405 -10.54 26.68 6.17
N PRO A 406 -9.85 27.82 6.25
CA PRO A 406 -9.35 28.54 5.08
C PRO A 406 -8.48 27.67 4.16
N ALA A 407 -7.49 26.95 4.68
CA ALA A 407 -6.65 26.04 3.88
C ALA A 407 -7.46 24.91 3.21
N PHE A 408 -8.44 24.35 3.91
CA PHE A 408 -9.33 23.37 3.32
C PHE A 408 -10.18 23.96 2.17
N LYS A 409 -10.64 25.20 2.31
CA LYS A 409 -11.33 25.91 1.23
C LYS A 409 -10.44 26.05 0.00
N ARG A 410 -9.14 26.38 0.18
CA ARG A 410 -8.16 26.45 -0.91
C ARG A 410 -7.97 25.08 -1.60
N LEU A 411 -7.90 24.01 -0.84
CA LEU A 411 -7.89 22.64 -1.41
C LEU A 411 -9.11 22.39 -2.32
N VAL A 412 -10.31 22.79 -1.87
CA VAL A 412 -11.53 22.64 -2.66
C VAL A 412 -11.49 23.51 -3.92
N GLU A 413 -11.00 24.73 -3.83
CA GLU A 413 -10.80 25.65 -4.97
C GLU A 413 -9.79 25.05 -5.99
N ASN A 414 -8.69 24.46 -5.51
CA ASN A 414 -7.74 23.76 -6.38
C ASN A 414 -8.40 22.56 -7.09
N LEU A 415 -9.17 21.74 -6.37
CA LEU A 415 -9.95 20.65 -6.99
C LEU A 415 -10.93 21.17 -8.05
N GLN A 416 -11.59 22.29 -7.81
CA GLN A 416 -12.48 22.94 -8.79
C GLN A 416 -11.73 23.40 -10.03
N ALA A 417 -10.58 24.05 -9.86
CA ALA A 417 -9.73 24.50 -10.97
C ALA A 417 -9.26 23.33 -11.86
N HIS A 418 -9.09 22.14 -11.27
CA HIS A 418 -8.77 20.90 -11.99
C HIS A 418 -10.01 20.09 -12.39
N ASN A 419 -11.20 20.71 -12.51
CA ASN A 419 -12.46 20.04 -12.85
C ASN A 419 -12.79 18.84 -11.97
N TYR A 420 -12.44 18.91 -10.69
CA TYR A 420 -12.56 17.82 -9.71
C TYR A 420 -11.82 16.54 -10.11
N HIS A 421 -10.64 16.69 -10.72
CA HIS A 421 -9.68 15.61 -10.88
C HIS A 421 -8.60 15.70 -9.81
N LEU A 422 -8.07 14.56 -9.46
CA LEU A 422 -6.89 14.51 -8.61
C LEU A 422 -5.65 14.95 -9.41
N THR A 423 -4.70 15.57 -8.69
CA THR A 423 -3.38 15.92 -9.24
C THR A 423 -2.24 15.27 -8.44
N VAL A 424 -2.58 14.60 -7.36
CA VAL A 424 -1.65 14.02 -6.40
C VAL A 424 -0.76 12.94 -7.00
N GLY A 425 0.49 12.92 -6.56
CA GLY A 425 1.41 11.81 -6.72
C GLY A 425 1.38 10.85 -5.53
N PHE A 426 2.47 10.09 -5.33
CA PHE A 426 2.57 9.09 -4.26
C PHE A 426 2.40 9.69 -2.86
N VAL A 427 2.95 10.89 -2.63
CA VAL A 427 2.95 11.51 -1.30
C VAL A 427 1.56 12.00 -0.89
N GLY A 428 0.78 12.50 -1.85
CA GLY A 428 -0.56 13.04 -1.57
C GLY A 428 -1.69 12.01 -1.57
N VAL A 429 -1.52 10.88 -2.25
CA VAL A 429 -2.65 9.98 -2.61
C VAL A 429 -3.34 9.34 -1.41
N ASP A 430 -2.60 8.90 -0.36
CA ASP A 430 -3.20 8.28 0.85
C ASP A 430 -4.00 9.29 1.69
N HIS A 431 -3.75 10.58 1.52
CA HIS A 431 -4.34 11.64 2.33
C HIS A 431 -5.57 12.30 1.67
N LEU A 432 -5.72 12.20 0.34
CA LEU A 432 -6.73 12.94 -0.42
C LEU A 432 -8.16 12.64 0.06
N LEU A 433 -8.60 11.40 -0.01
CA LEU A 433 -9.96 11.02 0.36
C LEU A 433 -10.23 11.13 1.87
N PRO A 434 -9.30 10.73 2.77
CA PRO A 434 -9.47 10.92 4.21
C PRO A 434 -9.59 12.38 4.65
N VAL A 435 -8.78 13.29 4.11
CA VAL A 435 -8.85 14.73 4.43
C VAL A 435 -10.20 15.30 4.01
N LEU A 436 -10.65 15.04 2.78
CA LEU A 436 -11.98 15.47 2.33
C LEU A 436 -13.09 14.99 3.28
N SER A 437 -13.03 13.72 3.68
CA SER A 437 -14.00 13.13 4.60
C SER A 437 -13.91 13.71 6.01
N ARG A 438 -12.70 13.98 6.51
CA ARG A 438 -12.46 14.61 7.83
C ARG A 438 -13.08 16.00 7.91
N PHE A 439 -13.05 16.76 6.82
CA PHE A 439 -13.63 18.10 6.73
C PHE A 439 -15.07 18.14 6.22
N GLY A 440 -15.77 16.98 6.26
CA GLY A 440 -17.22 16.91 5.97
C GLY A 440 -17.57 16.86 4.48
N ARG A 441 -16.60 16.76 3.57
CA ARG A 441 -16.80 16.73 2.13
C ARG A 441 -16.60 15.32 1.55
N SER A 442 -17.26 14.33 2.17
CA SER A 442 -17.26 12.96 1.63
C SER A 442 -17.91 12.87 0.24
N ASP A 443 -18.76 13.84 -0.13
CA ASP A 443 -19.27 14.03 -1.48
C ASP A 443 -18.16 14.19 -2.51
N LEU A 444 -17.15 15.02 -2.21
CA LEU A 444 -15.98 15.21 -3.07
C LEU A 444 -15.09 13.96 -3.10
N ALA A 445 -14.91 13.30 -1.95
CA ALA A 445 -14.15 12.05 -1.91
C ALA A 445 -14.79 10.98 -2.82
N TRP A 446 -16.11 10.81 -2.76
CA TRP A 446 -16.83 9.93 -3.66
C TRP A 446 -16.73 10.36 -5.12
N ARG A 447 -16.87 11.66 -5.40
CA ARG A 447 -16.75 12.20 -6.76
C ARG A 447 -15.39 11.85 -7.38
N LEU A 448 -14.31 11.98 -6.63
CA LEU A 448 -12.96 11.62 -7.07
C LEU A 448 -12.80 10.11 -7.28
N LEU A 449 -13.28 9.30 -6.34
CA LEU A 449 -13.14 7.84 -6.43
C LEU A 449 -13.97 7.24 -7.57
N THR A 450 -15.14 7.81 -7.88
CA THR A 450 -16.04 7.32 -8.95
C THR A 450 -15.77 7.97 -10.31
N ASN A 451 -14.81 8.91 -10.40
CA ASN A 451 -14.44 9.54 -11.66
C ASN A 451 -13.81 8.52 -12.61
N ARG A 452 -14.27 8.51 -13.88
CA ARG A 452 -13.82 7.57 -14.92
C ARG A 452 -12.91 8.21 -15.96
N THR A 453 -12.75 9.54 -15.91
CA THR A 453 -11.90 10.29 -16.85
C THR A 453 -10.52 10.53 -16.26
N TYR A 454 -9.52 10.70 -17.12
CA TYR A 454 -8.13 10.97 -16.72
C TYR A 454 -7.96 12.38 -16.11
N PRO A 455 -7.18 12.51 -15.03
CA PRO A 455 -6.58 11.47 -14.18
C PRO A 455 -7.55 11.00 -13.07
N SER A 456 -7.70 9.70 -12.91
CA SER A 456 -8.52 9.09 -11.85
C SER A 456 -8.19 7.60 -11.67
N TRP A 457 -8.60 7.02 -10.52
CA TRP A 457 -8.46 5.58 -10.27
C TRP A 457 -9.22 4.71 -11.26
N LEU A 458 -10.43 5.12 -11.65
CA LEU A 458 -11.24 4.32 -12.57
C LEU A 458 -10.85 4.49 -14.03
N TYR A 459 -10.04 5.50 -14.38
CA TYR A 459 -9.53 5.63 -15.74
C TYR A 459 -8.76 4.37 -16.16
N SER A 460 -7.78 3.90 -15.36
CA SER A 460 -7.06 2.67 -15.68
C SER A 460 -7.97 1.44 -15.76
N VAL A 461 -9.02 1.38 -14.93
CA VAL A 461 -10.05 0.32 -15.00
C VAL A 461 -10.80 0.37 -16.32
N THR A 462 -11.16 1.55 -16.84
CA THR A 462 -11.79 1.69 -18.16
C THR A 462 -10.90 1.23 -19.30
N GLN A 463 -9.58 1.22 -19.08
CA GLN A 463 -8.57 0.75 -20.04
C GLN A 463 -8.26 -0.76 -19.87
N GLY A 464 -9.02 -1.50 -19.06
CA GLY A 464 -8.86 -2.94 -18.86
C GLY A 464 -7.73 -3.31 -17.88
N ALA A 465 -7.28 -2.39 -17.03
CA ALA A 465 -6.31 -2.65 -15.97
C ALA A 465 -6.79 -3.76 -15.04
N THR A 466 -5.87 -4.65 -14.69
CA THR A 466 -6.11 -5.77 -13.75
C THR A 466 -5.28 -5.68 -12.48
N THR A 467 -4.43 -4.68 -12.41
CA THR A 467 -3.58 -4.25 -11.30
C THR A 467 -3.57 -2.72 -11.25
N ILE A 468 -3.01 -2.13 -10.19
CA ILE A 468 -2.77 -0.69 -10.12
C ILE A 468 -1.55 -0.36 -10.99
N TRP A 469 -1.64 0.74 -11.74
CA TRP A 469 -0.56 1.25 -12.56
C TRP A 469 0.34 2.21 -11.77
N GLU A 470 1.61 2.31 -12.18
CA GLU A 470 2.57 3.26 -11.63
C GLU A 470 2.19 4.72 -11.91
N ARG A 471 1.67 4.96 -13.11
CA ARG A 471 1.30 6.29 -13.59
C ARG A 471 -0.20 6.39 -13.82
N TRP A 472 -0.77 7.56 -13.58
CA TRP A 472 -2.16 7.86 -13.95
C TRP A 472 -2.40 7.74 -15.46
N ASP A 473 -1.37 8.02 -16.28
CA ASP A 473 -1.36 8.06 -17.75
C ASP A 473 -0.55 6.93 -18.39
N GLY A 474 -0.33 5.81 -17.72
CA GLY A 474 0.51 4.69 -18.21
C GLY A 474 0.18 4.28 -19.65
N TRP A 475 -1.10 4.35 -20.00
CA TRP A 475 -1.57 4.25 -21.37
C TRP A 475 -2.76 5.20 -21.61
N ARG A 476 -2.80 5.87 -22.76
CA ARG A 476 -3.89 6.78 -23.16
C ARG A 476 -4.28 6.56 -24.61
N HIS A 477 -5.59 6.68 -24.92
CA HIS A 477 -6.11 6.54 -26.29
C HIS A 477 -5.49 7.55 -27.27
N ASP A 478 -5.22 8.77 -26.81
CA ASP A 478 -4.72 9.88 -27.62
C ASP A 478 -3.19 9.89 -27.79
N ARG A 479 -2.44 9.15 -26.95
CA ARG A 479 -0.98 9.22 -26.90
C ARG A 479 -0.28 7.85 -26.86
N GLY A 480 -1.02 6.76 -26.68
CA GLY A 480 -0.47 5.43 -26.47
C GLY A 480 0.23 5.26 -25.13
N PHE A 481 1.29 4.46 -25.09
CA PHE A 481 2.13 4.22 -23.91
C PHE A 481 2.96 5.46 -23.56
N GLN A 482 3.11 5.69 -22.26
CA GLN A 482 4.01 6.71 -21.72
C GLN A 482 5.47 6.25 -21.79
N ASP A 483 6.38 7.13 -21.31
CA ASP A 483 7.81 6.88 -21.27
C ASP A 483 8.09 5.47 -20.70
N PRO A 484 8.66 4.57 -21.50
CA PRO A 484 8.89 3.18 -21.09
C PRO A 484 9.89 3.05 -19.95
N SER A 485 10.75 4.05 -19.72
CA SER A 485 11.69 4.04 -18.62
C SER A 485 11.02 4.10 -17.25
N MET A 486 9.75 4.60 -17.20
CA MET A 486 8.99 4.81 -15.96
C MET A 486 7.51 4.46 -16.18
N ASN A 487 7.22 3.22 -16.55
CA ASN A 487 5.86 2.79 -16.87
C ASN A 487 5.61 1.32 -16.53
N SER A 488 5.29 1.06 -15.25
CA SER A 488 4.85 -0.25 -14.79
C SER A 488 3.32 -0.31 -14.76
N PHE A 489 2.76 -1.43 -15.17
CA PHE A 489 1.33 -1.68 -15.08
C PHE A 489 0.95 -2.53 -13.85
N ASN A 490 1.91 -2.78 -12.95
CA ASN A 490 1.71 -3.49 -11.69
C ASN A 490 2.54 -2.85 -10.57
N HIS A 491 2.00 -1.76 -9.99
CA HIS A 491 2.71 -0.87 -9.07
C HIS A 491 1.72 -0.33 -8.03
N TYR A 492 1.75 -0.81 -6.80
CA TYR A 492 0.62 -0.73 -5.86
C TYR A 492 0.38 0.63 -5.18
N ALA A 493 1.32 1.57 -5.22
CA ALA A 493 1.27 2.82 -4.42
C ALA A 493 -0.04 3.59 -4.56
N PHE A 494 -0.52 3.84 -5.79
CA PHE A 494 -1.79 4.53 -6.02
C PHE A 494 -3.03 3.75 -5.55
N GLY A 495 -2.89 2.48 -5.19
CA GLY A 495 -3.92 1.69 -4.52
C GLY A 495 -4.20 2.09 -3.07
N ALA A 496 -3.49 3.09 -2.52
CA ALA A 496 -3.67 3.60 -1.16
C ALA A 496 -5.12 4.04 -0.84
N CYS A 497 -5.93 4.39 -1.85
CA CYS A 497 -7.36 4.68 -1.69
C CYS A 497 -8.16 3.52 -1.07
N GLY A 498 -7.65 2.28 -1.12
CA GLY A 498 -8.28 1.11 -0.50
C GLY A 498 -8.51 1.27 1.01
N LYS A 499 -7.62 1.94 1.72
CA LYS A 499 -7.81 2.28 3.14
C LYS A 499 -9.11 3.07 3.35
N TRP A 500 -9.37 4.09 2.54
CA TRP A 500 -10.61 4.88 2.61
C TRP A 500 -11.84 4.04 2.25
N MET A 501 -11.73 3.09 1.31
CA MET A 501 -12.83 2.19 0.98
C MET A 501 -13.31 1.39 2.20
N PHE A 502 -12.40 0.96 3.08
CA PHE A 502 -12.76 0.31 4.36
C PHE A 502 -13.13 1.30 5.45
N SER A 503 -12.25 2.28 5.74
CA SER A 503 -12.38 3.13 6.92
C SER A 503 -13.51 4.14 6.86
N ASP A 504 -13.87 4.59 5.65
CA ASP A 504 -14.86 5.64 5.42
C ASP A 504 -16.04 5.17 4.57
N ALA A 505 -15.82 4.65 3.36
CA ALA A 505 -16.91 4.21 2.50
C ALA A 505 -17.76 3.12 3.17
N ALA A 506 -17.14 2.05 3.66
CA ALA A 506 -17.80 1.03 4.48
C ALA A 506 -17.91 1.44 5.94
N GLY A 507 -16.97 2.23 6.45
CA GLY A 507 -16.95 2.78 7.80
C GLY A 507 -16.32 1.87 8.86
N ILE A 508 -15.40 0.97 8.49
CA ILE A 508 -14.73 0.06 9.43
C ILE A 508 -13.35 0.60 9.79
N SER A 509 -13.10 0.98 11.03
CA SER A 509 -11.78 1.36 11.52
C SER A 509 -11.55 0.97 12.97
N ALA A 510 -10.30 0.76 13.36
CA ALA A 510 -9.92 0.60 14.75
C ALA A 510 -10.03 1.97 15.47
N ASP A 511 -10.71 2.00 16.62
CA ASP A 511 -10.75 3.17 17.50
C ASP A 511 -9.64 3.06 18.57
N ASP A 512 -9.30 1.84 18.99
CA ASP A 512 -8.13 1.52 19.78
C ASP A 512 -7.17 0.58 19.01
N PRO A 513 -5.86 0.66 19.22
CA PRO A 513 -4.90 -0.25 18.59
C PRO A 513 -5.27 -1.72 18.82
N GLY A 514 -5.15 -2.53 17.73
CA GLY A 514 -5.49 -3.95 17.79
C GLY A 514 -7.00 -4.24 17.93
N TRP A 515 -7.87 -3.33 17.53
CA TRP A 515 -9.33 -3.55 17.39
C TRP A 515 -10.08 -3.88 18.68
N LYS A 516 -9.58 -3.47 19.84
CA LYS A 516 -10.31 -3.67 21.11
C LYS A 516 -11.60 -2.89 21.12
N ARG A 517 -11.55 -1.66 20.63
CA ARG A 517 -12.70 -0.83 20.31
C ARG A 517 -12.70 -0.52 18.82
N ILE A 518 -13.86 -0.70 18.19
CA ILE A 518 -14.08 -0.54 16.75
C ILE A 518 -14.89 0.74 16.53
N ARG A 519 -14.54 1.50 15.51
CA ARG A 519 -15.37 2.60 15.05
C ARG A 519 -16.08 2.18 13.76
N VAL A 520 -17.41 2.25 13.78
CA VAL A 520 -18.26 2.02 12.61
C VAL A 520 -18.90 3.35 12.23
N ARG A 521 -18.43 3.95 11.13
CA ARG A 521 -18.92 5.25 10.64
C ARG A 521 -19.06 5.22 9.11
N PRO A 522 -20.06 4.53 8.57
CA PRO A 522 -20.28 4.47 7.13
C PRO A 522 -20.59 5.86 6.56
N ARG A 523 -20.12 6.08 5.33
CA ARG A 523 -20.36 7.31 4.57
C ARG A 523 -21.05 6.97 3.26
N PRO A 524 -22.36 6.68 3.24
CA PRO A 524 -23.09 6.39 2.03
C PRO A 524 -22.95 7.54 1.01
N GLY A 525 -22.73 7.20 -0.27
CA GLY A 525 -22.51 8.20 -1.32
C GLY A 525 -22.10 7.57 -2.64
N GLY A 526 -21.54 8.39 -3.56
CA GLY A 526 -21.07 7.94 -4.85
C GLY A 526 -22.12 7.35 -5.79
N GLY A 527 -23.43 7.56 -5.50
CA GLY A 527 -24.52 6.94 -6.25
C GLY A 527 -24.69 5.44 -5.97
N LEU A 528 -23.99 4.89 -4.95
CA LEU A 528 -24.06 3.47 -4.63
C LEU A 528 -25.34 3.13 -3.88
N ALA A 529 -25.96 2.01 -4.28
CA ALA A 529 -27.11 1.45 -3.56
C ALA A 529 -26.68 0.69 -2.29
N TRP A 530 -25.49 0.12 -2.29
CA TRP A 530 -24.95 -0.63 -1.15
C TRP A 530 -23.41 -0.75 -1.20
N VAL A 531 -22.83 -0.93 -0.01
CA VAL A 531 -21.44 -1.37 0.18
C VAL A 531 -21.43 -2.46 1.24
N ARG A 532 -20.62 -3.49 1.04
CA ARG A 532 -20.35 -4.55 2.01
C ARG A 532 -18.84 -4.67 2.19
N ALA A 533 -18.39 -4.67 3.44
CA ALA A 533 -17.00 -4.93 3.78
C ALA A 533 -16.92 -5.89 4.98
N ARG A 534 -15.90 -6.75 4.93
CA ARG A 534 -15.53 -7.65 6.02
C ARG A 534 -14.03 -7.57 6.23
N TYR A 535 -13.61 -7.51 7.48
CA TYR A 535 -12.22 -7.49 7.88
C TYR A 535 -11.97 -8.52 8.98
N GLU A 536 -11.04 -9.45 8.74
CA GLU A 536 -10.58 -10.42 9.75
C GLU A 536 -9.53 -9.76 10.64
N SER A 537 -9.97 -9.15 11.72
CA SER A 537 -9.07 -8.54 12.70
C SER A 537 -8.41 -9.61 13.59
N ILE A 538 -7.38 -9.22 14.34
CA ILE A 538 -6.76 -10.10 15.36
C ILE A 538 -7.72 -10.53 16.47
N ARG A 539 -8.92 -9.95 16.53
CA ARG A 539 -9.97 -10.25 17.51
C ARG A 539 -11.17 -10.97 16.91
N GLY A 540 -11.12 -11.27 15.62
CA GLY A 540 -12.17 -11.89 14.86
C GLY A 540 -12.79 -10.98 13.81
N PRO A 541 -13.85 -11.46 13.14
CA PRO A 541 -14.46 -10.79 12.01
C PRO A 541 -15.20 -9.50 12.40
N VAL A 542 -14.89 -8.42 11.69
CA VAL A 542 -15.65 -7.17 11.69
C VAL A 542 -16.36 -7.05 10.35
N GLY A 543 -17.69 -6.92 10.36
CA GLY A 543 -18.50 -6.80 9.15
C GLY A 543 -19.36 -5.55 9.17
N VAL A 544 -19.44 -4.86 8.04
CA VAL A 544 -20.38 -3.75 7.80
C VAL A 544 -20.99 -3.92 6.41
N GLU A 545 -22.30 -3.93 6.34
CA GLU A 545 -23.05 -3.77 5.11
C GLU A 545 -24.02 -2.61 5.29
N TRP A 546 -23.96 -1.62 4.40
CA TRP A 546 -25.02 -0.61 4.34
C TRP A 546 -25.75 -0.67 3.00
N ARG A 547 -27.05 -0.39 3.04
CA ARG A 547 -27.96 -0.25 1.89
C ARG A 547 -28.74 1.05 2.00
N LEU A 548 -28.84 1.76 0.89
CA LEU A 548 -29.58 3.00 0.76
C LEU A 548 -30.74 2.81 -0.22
N GLU A 549 -31.97 2.89 0.27
CA GLU A 549 -33.20 2.80 -0.51
C GLU A 549 -34.01 4.10 -0.32
N GLY A 550 -33.92 4.98 -1.31
CA GLY A 550 -34.44 6.34 -1.19
C GLY A 550 -33.76 7.08 -0.02
N LYS A 551 -34.53 7.40 1.03
CA LYS A 551 -34.01 8.06 2.26
C LYS A 551 -33.76 7.08 3.41
N ARG A 552 -34.00 5.79 3.22
CA ARG A 552 -33.81 4.76 4.24
C ARG A 552 -32.44 4.14 4.12
N LEU A 553 -31.64 4.30 5.18
CA LEU A 553 -30.34 3.63 5.33
C LEU A 553 -30.52 2.41 6.26
N THR A 554 -30.17 1.23 5.76
CA THR A 554 -30.06 0.00 6.56
C THR A 554 -28.60 -0.32 6.75
N VAL A 555 -28.18 -0.58 7.99
CA VAL A 555 -26.80 -0.98 8.31
C VAL A 555 -26.84 -2.31 9.03
N ARG A 556 -26.09 -3.31 8.53
CA ARG A 556 -25.87 -4.60 9.20
C ARG A 556 -24.46 -4.64 9.73
N LEU A 557 -24.31 -5.03 10.99
CA LEU A 557 -23.01 -5.05 11.67
C LEU A 557 -22.69 -6.45 12.18
N THR A 558 -21.40 -6.80 12.15
CA THR A 558 -20.85 -7.94 12.88
C THR A 558 -19.67 -7.42 13.70
N ILE A 559 -19.76 -7.54 15.02
CA ILE A 559 -18.74 -7.10 15.98
C ILE A 559 -18.23 -8.34 16.72
N PRO A 560 -16.90 -8.60 16.73
CA PRO A 560 -16.33 -9.78 17.36
C PRO A 560 -16.62 -9.86 18.85
N ALA A 561 -16.67 -11.07 19.39
CA ALA A 561 -16.78 -11.29 20.83
C ALA A 561 -15.65 -10.59 21.61
N ASN A 562 -15.91 -10.16 22.84
CA ASN A 562 -14.95 -9.45 23.71
C ASN A 562 -14.40 -8.13 23.13
N THR A 563 -15.11 -7.55 22.19
CA THR A 563 -14.86 -6.20 21.66
C THR A 563 -16.07 -5.31 21.81
N SER A 564 -15.91 -4.02 21.59
CA SER A 564 -17.01 -3.07 21.52
C SER A 564 -16.89 -2.21 20.27
N ALA A 565 -18.02 -1.65 19.82
CA ALA A 565 -18.00 -0.73 18.71
C ALA A 565 -18.73 0.57 19.05
N ARG A 566 -18.16 1.69 18.59
CA ARG A 566 -18.83 2.98 18.50
C ARG A 566 -19.38 3.15 17.11
N VAL A 567 -20.70 3.19 17.02
CA VAL A 567 -21.46 3.16 15.77
C VAL A 567 -22.07 4.54 15.52
N TYR A 568 -21.78 5.11 14.36
CA TYR A 568 -22.31 6.40 13.91
C TYR A 568 -23.35 6.14 12.82
N VAL A 569 -24.60 6.39 13.12
CA VAL A 569 -25.72 6.21 12.18
C VAL A 569 -26.17 7.60 11.71
N PRO A 570 -26.13 7.92 10.41
CA PRO A 570 -26.67 9.17 9.89
C PRO A 570 -28.15 9.31 10.27
N ALA A 571 -28.49 10.28 11.10
CA ALA A 571 -29.85 10.53 11.58
C ALA A 571 -29.97 11.94 12.15
N SER A 572 -31.15 12.54 12.02
CA SER A 572 -31.47 13.84 12.63
C SER A 572 -31.84 13.74 14.11
N SER A 573 -32.20 12.55 14.58
CA SER A 573 -32.51 12.28 16.00
C SER A 573 -32.25 10.81 16.33
N PRO A 574 -32.00 10.45 17.60
CA PRO A 574 -31.82 9.06 18.01
C PRO A 574 -33.11 8.22 17.84
N ARG A 575 -34.29 8.85 17.91
CA ARG A 575 -35.60 8.17 17.71
C ARG A 575 -35.79 7.69 16.27
N GLY A 576 -35.08 8.27 15.30
CA GLY A 576 -35.10 7.85 13.89
C GLY A 576 -34.28 6.58 13.62
N VAL A 577 -33.60 6.04 14.63
CA VAL A 577 -32.77 4.84 14.49
C VAL A 577 -33.44 3.65 15.18
N THR A 578 -33.62 2.56 14.45
CA THR A 578 -34.20 1.31 14.98
C THR A 578 -33.19 0.18 14.91
N GLU A 579 -33.25 -0.74 15.89
CA GLU A 579 -32.54 -2.01 15.93
C GLU A 579 -33.55 -3.12 16.18
N GLY A 580 -33.53 -4.18 15.33
CA GLY A 580 -34.48 -5.27 15.40
C GLY A 580 -35.97 -4.81 15.31
N GLY A 581 -36.22 -3.67 14.61
CA GLY A 581 -37.57 -3.08 14.49
C GLY A 581 -38.04 -2.23 15.69
N ARG A 582 -37.21 -2.08 16.73
CA ARG A 582 -37.49 -1.25 17.91
C ARG A 582 -36.58 0.00 17.91
N GLU A 583 -37.00 1.05 18.62
CA GLU A 583 -36.10 2.21 18.82
C GLU A 583 -34.76 1.75 19.41
N ALA A 584 -33.64 2.08 18.76
CA ALA A 584 -32.32 1.59 19.13
C ALA A 584 -31.92 1.93 20.57
N SER A 585 -32.34 3.12 21.06
CA SER A 585 -32.09 3.53 22.44
C SER A 585 -32.82 2.67 23.51
N ARG A 586 -33.78 1.86 23.10
CA ARG A 586 -34.53 0.93 23.97
C ARG A 586 -34.06 -0.52 23.87
N SER A 587 -33.10 -0.81 22.96
CA SER A 587 -32.49 -2.14 22.87
C SER A 587 -31.48 -2.32 24.01
N PRO A 588 -31.53 -3.43 24.77
CA PRO A 588 -30.60 -3.66 25.90
C PRO A 588 -29.15 -3.81 25.48
N SER A 589 -28.91 -4.13 24.18
CA SER A 589 -27.56 -4.31 23.60
C SER A 589 -27.00 -3.04 22.95
N VAL A 590 -27.79 -1.93 22.92
CA VAL A 590 -27.41 -0.68 22.23
C VAL A 590 -27.54 0.48 23.20
N ARG A 591 -26.43 1.17 23.46
CA ARG A 591 -26.42 2.35 24.34
C ARG A 591 -26.25 3.62 23.51
N PHE A 592 -27.26 4.48 23.52
CA PHE A 592 -27.14 5.83 22.95
C PHE A 592 -26.10 6.65 23.72
N VAL A 593 -25.22 7.33 22.99
CA VAL A 593 -24.16 8.17 23.56
C VAL A 593 -24.48 9.65 23.39
N ARG A 594 -24.68 10.10 22.15
CA ARG A 594 -24.94 11.51 21.79
C ARG A 594 -25.35 11.67 20.33
N MET A 595 -25.82 12.86 19.99
CA MET A 595 -25.82 13.36 18.61
C MET A 595 -24.48 14.04 18.32
N LEU A 596 -23.94 13.85 17.13
CA LEU A 596 -22.69 14.48 16.69
C LEU A 596 -22.67 14.63 15.16
N ASP A 597 -22.57 15.85 14.65
CA ASP A 597 -22.39 16.15 13.21
C ASP A 597 -23.39 15.42 12.29
N GLY A 598 -24.67 15.37 12.66
CA GLY A 598 -25.70 14.68 11.88
C GLY A 598 -25.73 13.16 12.06
N TYR A 599 -25.02 12.62 13.06
CA TYR A 599 -25.04 11.20 13.43
C TYR A 599 -25.65 11.00 14.81
N ALA A 600 -26.47 9.99 14.94
CA ALA A 600 -26.78 9.39 16.25
C ALA A 600 -25.67 8.38 16.56
N VAL A 601 -25.01 8.56 17.70
CA VAL A 601 -23.86 7.76 18.13
C VAL A 601 -24.27 6.76 19.19
N PHE A 602 -23.93 5.50 18.97
CA PHE A 602 -24.24 4.40 19.87
C PHE A 602 -22.99 3.60 20.22
N ASP A 603 -22.95 3.05 21.43
CA ASP A 603 -22.00 2.00 21.80
C ASP A 603 -22.72 0.65 21.78
N VAL A 604 -22.07 -0.37 21.21
CA VAL A 604 -22.56 -1.75 21.13
C VAL A 604 -21.45 -2.73 21.55
N GLY A 605 -21.84 -3.88 22.07
CA GLY A 605 -20.92 -4.99 22.38
C GLY A 605 -20.65 -5.89 21.18
N GLY A 606 -20.03 -7.06 21.44
CA GLY A 606 -19.90 -8.13 20.44
C GLY A 606 -21.28 -8.70 20.09
N GLY A 607 -21.54 -8.90 18.81
CA GLY A 607 -22.83 -9.38 18.31
C GLY A 607 -23.10 -9.01 16.85
N SER A 608 -24.31 -9.31 16.42
CA SER A 608 -24.84 -8.92 15.10
C SER A 608 -26.02 -7.97 15.28
N TYR A 609 -26.04 -6.90 14.53
CA TYR A 609 -27.02 -5.82 14.64
C TYR A 609 -27.59 -5.48 13.26
#